data_91211f05f52795bf1946001286910f83
#
_entry.id   91211f05f52795bf1946001286910f83
#
_cell.length_a   1.000
_cell.length_b   1.000
_cell.length_c   1.000
_cell.angle_alpha   90.00
_cell.angle_beta   90.00
_cell.angle_gamma   90.00
#
_symmetry.space_group_name_H-M   'P 1'
#
loop_
_entity.id
_entity.type
_entity.pdbx_description
1 polymer ?
#
loop_
_entity_poly.entity_id
_entity_poly.type
_entity_poly.pdbx_seq_one_letter_code
_entity_poly.pdbx_strand_id
1 'polypeptide(L)'
;MKRRIFTFLLAAALVLLTACSSRGTEPPVRIGEATGNASFNRSYSLTEAFEEADVVALVQVRNWLGEKTEGFPYTYYEADALECYKGDIPAHFTLMQSGASTSTYEDYPLYTYGNQLLLFLRHSQTDWGEAYIQYPGAYVNVCAFITMMYVADADDGSRCFVDRFGLMTYEELMNNPGSATLGQPLSRMPEDTVEELRADLEKTDPLLAESLSSGERQNSFLEPYVYTQDALETLFASLNQG
;
A
#
# COMPACT_ATOMS: atom_id res chain seq x y z
N MET A 1 -31.44 -28.62 -39.42
CA MET A 1 -31.41 -27.53 -38.43
C MET A 1 -30.70 -27.88 -37.14
N LYS A 2 -30.78 -29.09 -36.57
CA LYS A 2 -30.16 -29.48 -35.29
C LYS A 2 -28.60 -29.39 -35.25
N ARG A 3 -27.89 -29.62 -36.37
CA ARG A 3 -26.43 -29.58 -36.41
C ARG A 3 -25.82 -28.17 -36.32
N ARG A 4 -26.53 -27.14 -36.78
CA ARG A 4 -26.03 -25.74 -36.73
C ARG A 4 -26.16 -25.13 -35.31
N ILE A 5 -27.12 -25.58 -34.52
CA ILE A 5 -27.31 -25.11 -33.13
C ILE A 5 -26.18 -25.63 -32.24
N PHE A 6 -25.72 -26.86 -32.51
CA PHE A 6 -24.63 -27.47 -31.71
C PHE A 6 -23.29 -26.78 -31.92
N THR A 7 -23.04 -26.31 -33.15
CA THR A 7 -21.81 -25.58 -33.48
C THR A 7 -21.78 -24.19 -32.83
N PHE A 8 -22.91 -23.51 -32.72
CA PHE A 8 -22.99 -22.22 -32.06
C PHE A 8 -22.86 -22.32 -30.53
N LEU A 9 -23.40 -23.37 -29.93
CA LEU A 9 -23.22 -23.63 -28.48
C LEU A 9 -21.79 -23.98 -28.11
N LEU A 10 -21.07 -24.72 -28.97
CA LEU A 10 -19.66 -25.04 -28.74
C LEU A 10 -18.76 -23.81 -28.91
N ALA A 11 -19.05 -22.92 -29.87
CA ALA A 11 -18.30 -21.68 -30.02
C ALA A 11 -18.53 -20.69 -28.86
N ALA A 12 -19.76 -20.61 -28.36
CA ALA A 12 -20.07 -19.79 -27.19
C ALA A 12 -19.41 -20.32 -25.90
N ALA A 13 -19.29 -21.64 -25.73
CA ALA A 13 -18.59 -22.25 -24.61
C ALA A 13 -17.08 -22.03 -24.66
N LEU A 14 -16.47 -22.00 -25.87
CA LEU A 14 -15.04 -21.67 -26.03
C LEU A 14 -14.73 -20.21 -25.74
N VAL A 15 -15.62 -19.29 -26.03
CA VAL A 15 -15.46 -17.86 -25.70
C VAL A 15 -15.59 -17.60 -24.20
N LEU A 16 -16.40 -18.39 -23.49
CA LEU A 16 -16.51 -18.29 -22.02
C LEU A 16 -15.32 -18.87 -21.27
N LEU A 17 -14.55 -19.77 -21.91
CA LEU A 17 -13.33 -20.35 -21.31
C LEU A 17 -12.10 -19.45 -21.47
N THR A 18 -12.14 -18.44 -22.32
CA THR A 18 -11.06 -17.44 -22.46
C THR A 18 -11.22 -16.21 -21.56
N ALA A 19 -12.28 -16.15 -20.78
CA ALA A 19 -12.35 -15.27 -19.63
C ALA A 19 -11.52 -15.87 -18.46
N CYS A 20 -10.30 -16.34 -18.77
CA CYS A 20 -9.30 -16.57 -17.74
C CYS A 20 -9.03 -15.20 -17.10
N SER A 21 -9.43 -15.05 -15.86
CA SER A 21 -8.94 -14.02 -14.97
C SER A 21 -7.45 -13.84 -15.26
N SER A 22 -7.07 -12.70 -15.81
CA SER A 22 -5.68 -12.27 -15.84
C SER A 22 -5.26 -12.16 -14.36
N ARG A 23 -4.71 -13.24 -13.81
CA ARG A 23 -3.95 -13.11 -12.57
C ARG A 23 -2.91 -12.05 -12.82
N GLY A 24 -2.85 -11.06 -11.96
CA GLY A 24 -1.83 -10.05 -12.03
C GLY A 24 -0.45 -10.69 -12.15
N THR A 25 0.40 -10.06 -12.92
CA THR A 25 1.80 -10.48 -12.99
C THR A 25 2.49 -10.02 -11.70
N GLU A 26 3.09 -10.96 -10.99
CA GLU A 26 3.87 -10.67 -9.79
C GLU A 26 5.36 -10.55 -10.16
N PRO A 27 6.16 -9.80 -9.38
CA PRO A 27 7.60 -9.77 -9.56
C PRO A 27 8.20 -11.17 -9.44
N PRO A 28 9.30 -11.46 -10.17
CA PRO A 28 9.86 -12.80 -10.30
C PRO A 28 10.42 -13.38 -8.99
N VAL A 29 10.77 -12.53 -8.04
CA VAL A 29 11.26 -12.94 -6.72
C VAL A 29 10.48 -12.19 -5.66
N ARG A 30 9.79 -12.94 -4.84
CA ARG A 30 9.31 -12.43 -3.55
C ARG A 30 10.49 -12.45 -2.60
N ILE A 31 10.67 -11.39 -1.97
CA ILE A 31 11.57 -11.02 -0.94
C ILE A 31 12.03 -12.18 -0.12
N GLY A 32 13.26 -12.46 -0.30
CA GLY A 32 14.08 -13.04 0.71
C GLY A 32 14.68 -11.96 1.60
N GLU A 33 15.89 -12.12 1.99
CA GLU A 33 16.65 -11.23 2.84
C GLU A 33 16.81 -9.84 2.20
N ALA A 34 16.63 -8.80 2.98
CA ALA A 34 16.95 -7.43 2.59
C ALA A 34 18.43 -7.34 2.16
N THR A 35 18.66 -6.68 1.03
CA THR A 35 20.01 -6.54 0.49
C THR A 35 20.57 -5.13 0.74
N GLY A 36 19.82 -4.24 1.36
CA GLY A 36 20.23 -2.88 1.63
C GLY A 36 19.53 -2.27 2.84
N ASN A 37 20.23 -1.33 3.49
CA ASN A 37 19.68 -0.48 4.53
C ASN A 37 19.34 0.87 3.92
N ALA A 38 18.13 1.36 4.12
CA ALA A 38 17.77 2.73 3.82
C ALA A 38 17.82 3.56 5.10
N SER A 39 18.48 4.71 5.06
CA SER A 39 18.34 5.73 6.09
C SER A 39 17.53 6.89 5.51
N PHE A 40 16.50 7.30 6.22
CA PHE A 40 15.68 8.44 5.84
C PHE A 40 16.20 9.68 6.58
N ASN A 41 16.38 10.76 5.84
CA ASN A 41 16.85 12.02 6.42
C ASN A 41 15.74 12.80 7.12
N ARG A 42 14.51 12.37 6.97
CA ARG A 42 13.31 13.00 7.53
C ARG A 42 12.24 11.94 7.80
N SER A 43 11.61 12.03 8.95
CA SER A 43 10.31 11.45 9.25
C SER A 43 9.21 12.46 8.93
N TYR A 44 7.99 11.98 8.79
CA TYR A 44 6.81 12.79 8.49
C TYR A 44 5.73 12.47 9.50
N SER A 45 5.10 13.49 10.05
CA SER A 45 3.81 13.31 10.70
C SER A 45 2.72 12.98 9.68
N LEU A 46 1.58 12.52 10.14
CA LEU A 46 0.44 12.24 9.26
C LEU A 46 -0.03 13.51 8.52
N THR A 47 -0.06 14.64 9.24
CA THR A 47 -0.37 15.95 8.66
C THR A 47 0.66 16.37 7.62
N GLU A 48 1.97 16.27 7.93
CA GLU A 48 3.03 16.62 6.98
C GLU A 48 3.02 15.71 5.74
N ALA A 49 2.78 14.39 5.89
CA ALA A 49 2.67 13.48 4.77
C ALA A 49 1.50 13.85 3.86
N PHE A 50 0.37 14.25 4.46
CA PHE A 50 -0.80 14.73 3.72
C PHE A 50 -0.50 16.02 2.98
N GLU A 51 0.17 16.99 3.59
CA GLU A 51 0.52 18.27 2.98
C GLU A 51 1.48 18.10 1.80
N GLU A 52 2.53 17.29 1.95
CA GLU A 52 3.57 17.03 0.94
C GLU A 52 3.09 16.20 -0.26
N ALA A 53 2.03 15.40 -0.07
CA ALA A 53 1.48 14.58 -1.14
C ALA A 53 0.70 15.42 -2.16
N ASP A 54 0.88 15.13 -3.46
CA ASP A 54 -0.01 15.64 -4.51
C ASP A 54 -1.38 14.96 -4.44
N VAL A 55 -1.37 13.67 -4.06
CA VAL A 55 -2.55 12.81 -3.97
C VAL A 55 -2.47 11.95 -2.72
N VAL A 56 -3.59 11.80 -2.01
CA VAL A 56 -3.77 10.78 -0.96
C VAL A 56 -4.90 9.87 -1.39
N ALA A 57 -4.62 8.58 -1.56
CA ALA A 57 -5.58 7.63 -2.10
C ALA A 57 -5.45 6.23 -1.50
N LEU A 58 -6.59 5.56 -1.40
CA LEU A 58 -6.65 4.11 -1.24
C LEU A 58 -6.40 3.46 -2.59
N VAL A 59 -5.37 2.63 -2.65
CA VAL A 59 -4.85 2.05 -3.90
C VAL A 59 -4.89 0.53 -3.83
N GLN A 60 -5.21 -0.12 -4.94
CA GLN A 60 -5.05 -1.56 -5.09
C GLN A 60 -4.03 -1.88 -6.18
N VAL A 61 -3.01 -2.66 -5.82
CA VAL A 61 -2.00 -3.16 -6.77
C VAL A 61 -2.58 -4.24 -7.67
N ARG A 62 -2.38 -4.10 -8.99
CA ARG A 62 -2.96 -5.01 -10.01
C ARG A 62 -1.93 -5.89 -10.67
N ASN A 63 -0.98 -5.30 -11.35
CA ASN A 63 -0.01 -6.04 -12.14
C ASN A 63 1.39 -5.49 -11.91
N TRP A 64 2.37 -6.37 -11.93
CA TRP A 64 3.76 -5.98 -12.09
C TRP A 64 4.04 -5.61 -13.55
N LEU A 65 4.61 -4.44 -13.78
CA LEU A 65 4.95 -3.93 -15.10
C LEU A 65 6.41 -4.15 -15.47
N GLY A 66 7.26 -4.22 -14.47
CA GLY A 66 8.70 -4.39 -14.64
C GLY A 66 9.48 -3.78 -13.50
N GLU A 67 10.80 -3.88 -13.60
CA GLU A 67 11.72 -3.31 -12.63
C GLU A 67 12.95 -2.71 -13.30
N LYS A 68 13.58 -1.77 -12.60
CA LYS A 68 14.90 -1.23 -12.86
C LYS A 68 15.82 -1.71 -11.74
N THR A 69 16.87 -2.43 -12.07
CA THR A 69 17.79 -3.03 -11.10
C THR A 69 19.11 -2.29 -10.95
N GLU A 70 19.48 -1.44 -11.92
CA GLU A 70 20.73 -0.68 -11.93
C GLU A 70 20.57 0.68 -11.24
N GLY A 71 21.58 1.08 -10.48
CA GLY A 71 21.57 2.33 -9.72
C GLY A 71 20.62 2.28 -8.54
N PHE A 72 19.68 3.23 -8.47
CA PHE A 72 18.56 3.14 -7.53
C PHE A 72 17.51 2.19 -8.09
N PRO A 73 17.25 1.05 -7.42
CA PRO A 73 16.29 0.07 -7.92
C PRO A 73 14.86 0.55 -7.69
N TYR A 74 14.01 0.29 -8.69
CA TYR A 74 12.59 0.58 -8.64
C TYR A 74 11.78 -0.57 -9.24
N THR A 75 10.59 -0.78 -8.72
CA THR A 75 9.58 -1.67 -9.28
C THR A 75 8.35 -0.86 -9.67
N TYR A 76 7.74 -1.21 -10.81
CA TYR A 76 6.58 -0.52 -11.37
C TYR A 76 5.40 -1.46 -11.41
N TYR A 77 4.25 -0.92 -11.05
CA TYR A 77 2.99 -1.64 -11.00
C TYR A 77 1.90 -0.88 -11.72
N GLU A 78 0.97 -1.61 -12.29
CA GLU A 78 -0.36 -1.13 -12.57
C GLU A 78 -1.14 -1.10 -11.25
N ALA A 79 -1.83 -0.01 -10.98
CA ALA A 79 -2.61 0.16 -9.77
C ALA A 79 -3.95 0.85 -10.07
N ASP A 80 -4.95 0.54 -9.25
CA ASP A 80 -6.25 1.18 -9.27
C ASP A 80 -6.38 2.12 -8.07
N ALA A 81 -6.89 3.33 -8.30
CA ALA A 81 -7.36 4.19 -7.25
C ALA A 81 -8.78 3.76 -6.86
N LEU A 82 -8.94 3.27 -5.64
CA LEU A 82 -10.24 2.86 -5.11
C LEU A 82 -11.01 4.03 -4.51
N GLU A 83 -10.31 4.87 -3.75
CA GLU A 83 -10.83 6.08 -3.12
C GLU A 83 -9.76 7.17 -3.16
N CYS A 84 -10.15 8.43 -3.29
CA CYS A 84 -9.24 9.58 -3.31
C CYS A 84 -9.63 10.58 -2.23
N TYR A 85 -8.71 10.85 -1.31
CA TYR A 85 -8.92 11.75 -0.16
C TYR A 85 -8.33 13.15 -0.39
N LYS A 86 -7.33 13.25 -1.28
CA LYS A 86 -6.70 14.52 -1.68
C LYS A 86 -6.25 14.46 -3.12
N GLY A 87 -6.37 15.58 -3.83
CA GLY A 87 -5.90 15.73 -5.21
C GLY A 87 -6.78 15.04 -6.24
N ASP A 88 -6.20 14.72 -7.39
CA ASP A 88 -6.86 14.04 -8.50
C ASP A 88 -5.91 12.98 -9.06
N ILE A 89 -6.42 11.78 -9.27
CA ILE A 89 -5.66 10.63 -9.78
C ILE A 89 -6.50 9.83 -10.77
N PRO A 90 -5.91 9.36 -11.88
CA PRO A 90 -6.63 8.46 -12.78
C PRO A 90 -7.07 7.18 -12.07
N ALA A 91 -8.23 6.64 -12.45
CA ALA A 91 -8.73 5.37 -11.90
C ALA A 91 -7.71 4.21 -12.07
N HIS A 92 -6.92 4.26 -13.15
CA HIS A 92 -5.81 3.34 -13.42
C HIS A 92 -4.54 4.16 -13.63
N PHE A 93 -3.48 3.82 -12.94
CA PHE A 93 -2.22 4.56 -13.00
C PHE A 93 -1.02 3.64 -12.80
N THR A 94 0.17 4.19 -13.06
CA THR A 94 1.43 3.50 -12.74
C THR A 94 1.91 3.91 -11.36
N LEU A 95 2.08 2.92 -10.49
CA LEU A 95 2.69 3.07 -9.17
C LEU A 95 4.15 2.63 -9.24
N MET A 96 5.04 3.44 -8.70
CA MET A 96 6.46 3.15 -8.58
C MET A 96 6.81 2.93 -7.10
N GLN A 97 7.52 1.84 -6.81
CA GLN A 97 8.05 1.50 -5.50
C GLN A 97 9.57 1.48 -5.53
N SER A 98 10.21 2.02 -4.49
CA SER A 98 11.65 1.85 -4.30
C SER A 98 11.98 0.40 -3.95
N GLY A 99 13.01 -0.16 -4.58
CA GLY A 99 13.39 -1.56 -4.47
C GLY A 99 13.09 -2.34 -5.74
N ALA A 100 13.75 -3.48 -5.88
CA ALA A 100 13.56 -4.45 -6.97
C ALA A 100 13.75 -5.87 -6.43
N SER A 101 13.44 -6.88 -7.22
CA SER A 101 13.58 -8.30 -6.83
C SER A 101 14.99 -8.68 -6.39
N THR A 102 16.00 -7.96 -6.85
CA THR A 102 17.41 -8.16 -6.51
C THR A 102 17.92 -7.28 -5.38
N SER A 103 17.14 -6.28 -4.97
CA SER A 103 17.54 -5.29 -3.96
C SER A 103 16.32 -4.70 -3.28
N THR A 104 15.94 -5.30 -2.17
CA THR A 104 14.85 -4.86 -1.30
C THR A 104 15.40 -4.22 -0.05
N TYR A 105 14.61 -3.36 0.57
CA TYR A 105 14.91 -2.82 1.88
C TYR A 105 14.27 -3.68 2.96
N GLU A 106 14.92 -3.73 4.14
CA GLU A 106 14.36 -4.37 5.32
C GLU A 106 12.99 -3.80 5.63
N ASP A 107 12.05 -4.65 5.97
CA ASP A 107 10.67 -4.28 6.30
C ASP A 107 9.86 -3.55 5.20
N TYR A 108 10.38 -3.50 3.99
CA TYR A 108 9.68 -2.92 2.84
C TYR A 108 9.59 -3.90 1.68
N PRO A 109 8.70 -4.88 1.78
CA PRO A 109 8.51 -5.87 0.73
C PRO A 109 7.99 -5.23 -0.57
N LEU A 110 8.30 -5.87 -1.69
CA LEU A 110 7.69 -5.53 -2.96
C LEU A 110 6.18 -5.82 -2.88
N TYR A 111 5.40 -4.89 -3.43
CA TYR A 111 3.95 -5.06 -3.47
C TYR A 111 3.57 -6.28 -4.28
N THR A 112 2.50 -6.92 -3.86
CA THR A 112 1.96 -8.09 -4.55
C THR A 112 0.56 -7.80 -5.09
N TYR A 113 0.13 -8.62 -6.02
CA TYR A 113 -1.23 -8.53 -6.58
C TYR A 113 -2.27 -8.56 -5.47
N GLY A 114 -3.17 -7.58 -5.50
CA GLY A 114 -4.26 -7.47 -4.55
C GLY A 114 -3.94 -6.63 -3.30
N ASN A 115 -2.67 -6.28 -3.04
CA ASN A 115 -2.37 -5.39 -1.92
C ASN A 115 -3.23 -4.13 -1.99
N GLN A 116 -3.88 -3.80 -0.88
CA GLN A 116 -4.57 -2.53 -0.68
C GLN A 116 -3.77 -1.69 0.31
N LEU A 117 -3.52 -0.45 -0.09
CA LEU A 117 -2.65 0.47 0.64
C LEU A 117 -3.25 1.87 0.62
N LEU A 118 -3.21 2.55 1.74
CA LEU A 118 -3.38 3.99 1.76
C LEU A 118 -2.02 4.63 1.53
N LEU A 119 -1.90 5.38 0.43
CA LEU A 119 -0.64 5.97 -0.02
C LEU A 119 -0.74 7.48 -0.10
N PHE A 120 0.37 8.13 0.27
CA PHE A 120 0.61 9.57 0.15
C PHE A 120 1.51 9.78 -1.07
N LEU A 121 0.90 10.07 -2.21
CA LEU A 121 1.52 9.98 -3.52
C LEU A 121 1.98 11.35 -4.05
N ARG A 122 3.06 11.34 -4.80
CA ARG A 122 3.47 12.45 -5.66
C ARG A 122 3.89 11.94 -7.04
N HIS A 123 3.88 12.81 -8.02
CA HIS A 123 4.36 12.47 -9.35
C HIS A 123 5.87 12.21 -9.33
N SER A 124 6.31 11.25 -10.13
CA SER A 124 7.74 11.08 -10.42
C SER A 124 8.30 12.33 -11.10
N GLN A 125 9.55 12.67 -10.77
CA GLN A 125 10.18 13.91 -11.20
C GLN A 125 11.20 13.64 -12.30
N THR A 126 11.44 14.65 -13.14
CA THR A 126 12.35 14.54 -14.30
C THR A 126 13.82 14.33 -13.89
N ASP A 127 14.20 14.73 -12.68
CA ASP A 127 15.55 14.54 -12.12
C ASP A 127 15.80 13.11 -11.63
N TRP A 128 14.80 12.25 -11.60
CA TRP A 128 14.93 10.83 -11.26
C TRP A 128 15.49 9.98 -12.41
N GLY A 129 15.91 10.60 -13.51
CA GLY A 129 16.63 9.98 -14.61
C GLY A 129 15.84 8.86 -15.26
N GLU A 130 16.45 7.67 -15.37
CA GLU A 130 15.84 6.52 -16.08
C GLU A 130 14.54 6.04 -15.46
N ALA A 131 14.37 6.16 -14.14
CA ALA A 131 13.11 5.80 -13.49
C ALA A 131 11.92 6.63 -14.00
N TYR A 132 12.14 7.93 -14.18
CA TYR A 132 11.14 8.81 -14.79
C TYR A 132 10.94 8.52 -16.27
N ILE A 133 12.02 8.28 -17.02
CA ILE A 133 11.96 8.06 -18.48
C ILE A 133 11.16 6.78 -18.80
N GLN A 134 11.33 5.73 -18.00
CA GLN A 134 10.65 4.46 -18.21
C GLN A 134 9.13 4.58 -18.05
N TYR A 135 8.67 5.31 -17.06
CA TYR A 135 7.25 5.56 -16.79
C TYR A 135 7.03 7.02 -16.39
N PRO A 136 7.04 7.94 -17.36
CA PRO A 136 6.78 9.36 -17.09
C PRO A 136 5.37 9.53 -16.53
N GLY A 137 5.25 10.23 -15.41
CA GLY A 137 3.96 10.42 -14.73
C GLY A 137 3.56 9.27 -13.81
N ALA A 138 4.46 8.32 -13.53
CA ALA A 138 4.23 7.37 -12.46
C ALA A 138 4.12 8.10 -11.10
N TYR A 139 3.34 7.53 -10.21
CA TYR A 139 3.21 8.01 -8.85
C TYR A 139 4.12 7.22 -7.91
N VAL A 140 4.67 7.88 -6.91
CA VAL A 140 5.51 7.27 -5.89
C VAL A 140 5.07 7.74 -4.51
N ASN A 141 5.18 6.90 -3.51
CA ASN A 141 4.87 7.28 -2.14
C ASN A 141 5.89 8.29 -1.59
N VAL A 142 5.45 9.31 -0.84
CA VAL A 142 6.25 10.47 -0.41
C VAL A 142 7.52 10.06 0.34
N CYS A 143 7.51 9.13 1.21
CA CYS A 143 8.68 8.67 1.96
C CYS A 143 8.73 7.15 2.01
N ALA A 144 8.72 6.52 0.83
CA ALA A 144 8.76 5.07 0.68
C ALA A 144 7.72 4.39 1.61
N PHE A 145 8.17 3.50 2.50
CA PHE A 145 7.28 2.74 3.38
C PHE A 145 6.87 3.48 4.67
N ILE A 146 7.47 4.63 4.95
CA ILE A 146 7.19 5.36 6.21
C ILE A 146 5.83 6.03 6.16
N THR A 147 5.45 6.57 5.00
CA THR A 147 4.20 7.32 4.83
C THR A 147 3.12 6.49 4.15
N MET A 148 2.97 5.25 4.51
CA MET A 148 1.93 4.38 3.97
C MET A 148 1.23 3.63 5.09
N MET A 149 -0.03 3.25 4.85
CA MET A 149 -0.77 2.38 5.75
C MET A 149 -1.28 1.16 5.01
N TYR A 150 -1.21 0.03 5.67
CA TYR A 150 -1.84 -1.19 5.21
C TYR A 150 -3.34 -1.16 5.51
N VAL A 151 -4.10 -1.87 4.72
CA VAL A 151 -5.55 -1.94 4.87
C VAL A 151 -5.94 -3.34 5.30
N ALA A 152 -6.76 -3.42 6.33
CA ALA A 152 -7.37 -4.64 6.81
C ALA A 152 -8.87 -4.42 7.00
N ASP A 153 -9.66 -5.38 6.59
CA ASP A 153 -11.11 -5.38 6.81
C ASP A 153 -11.41 -6.30 8.01
N ALA A 154 -12.12 -5.77 9.01
CA ALA A 154 -12.58 -6.55 10.15
C ALA A 154 -13.81 -7.41 9.78
N ASP A 155 -14.11 -8.41 10.59
CA ASP A 155 -15.22 -9.36 10.34
C ASP A 155 -16.60 -8.68 10.29
N ASP A 156 -16.76 -7.55 10.95
CA ASP A 156 -17.99 -6.74 10.89
C ASP A 156 -18.11 -5.90 9.62
N GLY A 157 -17.10 -5.96 8.73
CA GLY A 157 -17.01 -5.21 7.49
C GLY A 157 -16.47 -3.78 7.66
N SER A 158 -16.02 -3.40 8.85
CA SER A 158 -15.32 -2.14 9.06
C SER A 158 -13.91 -2.21 8.52
N ARG A 159 -13.46 -1.11 7.90
CA ARG A 159 -12.10 -0.99 7.36
C ARG A 159 -11.20 -0.30 8.36
N CYS A 160 -10.02 -0.88 8.54
CA CYS A 160 -8.96 -0.34 9.36
C CYS A 160 -7.72 -0.05 8.53
N PHE A 161 -6.95 0.94 8.97
CA PHE A 161 -5.68 1.34 8.36
C PHE A 161 -4.57 1.21 9.39
N VAL A 162 -3.51 0.49 9.04
CA VAL A 162 -2.43 0.14 9.96
C VAL A 162 -1.17 0.93 9.59
N ASP A 163 -0.79 1.91 10.41
CA ASP A 163 0.55 2.50 10.40
C ASP A 163 1.51 1.51 11.07
N ARG A 164 2.15 0.68 10.25
CA ARG A 164 2.97 -0.46 10.68
C ARG A 164 4.02 -0.09 11.71
N PHE A 165 4.71 1.01 11.50
CA PHE A 165 5.82 1.44 12.34
C PHE A 165 5.40 2.44 13.41
N GLY A 166 4.17 2.98 13.35
CA GLY A 166 3.70 4.05 14.21
C GLY A 166 4.48 5.35 14.05
N LEU A 167 5.31 5.47 13.00
CA LEU A 167 6.20 6.62 12.80
C LEU A 167 5.43 7.90 12.50
N MET A 168 4.47 7.85 11.57
CA MET A 168 3.65 9.03 11.26
C MET A 168 2.84 9.47 12.48
N THR A 169 2.31 8.50 13.21
CA THR A 169 1.54 8.78 14.44
C THR A 169 2.42 9.36 15.52
N TYR A 170 3.63 8.83 15.73
CA TYR A 170 4.58 9.37 16.71
C TYR A 170 4.96 10.81 16.39
N GLU A 171 5.31 11.11 15.14
CA GLU A 171 5.65 12.47 14.70
C GLU A 171 4.45 13.42 14.83
N GLU A 172 3.23 12.95 14.52
CA GLU A 172 2.02 13.73 14.71
C GLU A 172 1.80 14.11 16.18
N LEU A 173 1.98 13.18 17.10
CA LEU A 173 1.87 13.42 18.53
C LEU A 173 2.92 14.38 19.06
N MET A 174 4.13 14.31 18.54
CA MET A 174 5.24 15.18 18.94
C MET A 174 5.05 16.60 18.43
N ASN A 175 4.57 16.76 17.22
CA ASN A 175 4.40 18.05 16.57
C ASN A 175 3.08 18.74 16.95
N ASN A 176 2.02 17.96 17.19
CA ASN A 176 0.68 18.41 17.49
C ASN A 176 0.11 17.72 18.74
N PRO A 177 0.64 17.98 19.93
CA PRO A 177 0.23 17.27 21.16
C PRO A 177 -1.24 17.51 21.56
N GLY A 178 -1.95 18.45 20.92
CA GLY A 178 -3.38 18.70 21.07
C GLY A 178 -4.26 17.96 20.08
N SER A 179 -3.70 17.33 19.05
CA SER A 179 -4.44 16.45 18.15
C SER A 179 -4.77 15.18 18.91
N ALA A 180 -6.01 14.98 19.27
CA ALA A 180 -6.47 13.72 19.82
C ALA A 180 -6.05 12.61 18.86
N THR A 181 -5.35 11.60 19.36
CA THR A 181 -4.99 10.43 18.57
C THR A 181 -6.26 9.81 18.01
N LEU A 182 -6.45 9.93 16.72
CA LEU A 182 -7.54 9.27 16.03
C LEU A 182 -7.27 7.76 15.88
N GLY A 183 -5.99 7.36 16.04
CA GLY A 183 -5.55 5.98 16.02
C GLY A 183 -5.38 5.39 17.41
N GLN A 184 -5.45 4.07 17.50
CA GLN A 184 -5.17 3.31 18.69
C GLN A 184 -3.89 2.50 18.53
N PRO A 185 -2.99 2.50 19.54
CA PRO A 185 -1.85 1.61 19.51
C PRO A 185 -2.31 0.15 19.57
N LEU A 186 -1.71 -0.69 18.76
CA LEU A 186 -2.10 -2.10 18.64
C LEU A 186 -2.08 -2.84 19.99
N SER A 187 -1.14 -2.47 20.88
CA SER A 187 -1.01 -3.03 22.24
C SER A 187 -2.21 -2.77 23.15
N ARG A 188 -3.07 -1.82 22.81
CA ARG A 188 -4.29 -1.47 23.57
C ARG A 188 -5.58 -2.01 22.94
N MET A 189 -5.48 -2.65 21.79
CA MET A 189 -6.63 -3.26 21.14
C MET A 189 -6.97 -4.61 21.82
N PRO A 190 -8.26 -5.01 21.81
CA PRO A 190 -8.65 -6.34 22.22
C PRO A 190 -7.92 -7.41 21.40
N GLU A 191 -7.57 -8.52 22.04
CA GLU A 191 -6.77 -9.58 21.40
C GLU A 191 -7.50 -10.21 20.20
N ASP A 192 -8.80 -10.38 20.30
CA ASP A 192 -9.67 -10.87 19.23
C ASP A 192 -9.64 -9.96 18.01
N THR A 193 -9.73 -8.64 18.21
CA THR A 193 -9.60 -7.65 17.12
C THR A 193 -8.23 -7.71 16.46
N VAL A 194 -7.16 -7.85 17.24
CA VAL A 194 -5.79 -7.98 16.68
C VAL A 194 -5.66 -9.25 15.84
N GLU A 195 -6.25 -10.36 16.29
CA GLU A 195 -6.25 -11.62 15.53
C GLU A 195 -7.04 -11.52 14.23
N GLU A 196 -8.17 -10.81 14.23
CA GLU A 196 -8.97 -10.55 13.01
C GLU A 196 -8.16 -9.74 11.99
N LEU A 197 -7.57 -8.62 12.43
CA LEU A 197 -6.71 -7.79 11.56
C LEU A 197 -5.53 -8.59 11.01
N ARG A 198 -4.89 -9.40 11.84
CA ARG A 198 -3.79 -10.27 11.44
C ARG A 198 -4.23 -11.29 10.39
N ALA A 199 -5.37 -11.95 10.61
CA ALA A 199 -5.88 -12.96 9.69
C ALA A 199 -6.27 -12.37 8.32
N ASP A 200 -6.70 -11.12 8.27
CA ASP A 200 -6.96 -10.44 7.01
C ASP A 200 -5.67 -10.04 6.31
N LEU A 201 -4.72 -9.45 7.02
CA LEU A 201 -3.41 -9.08 6.49
C LEU A 201 -2.61 -10.30 6.02
N GLU A 202 -2.77 -11.47 6.64
CA GLU A 202 -2.10 -12.69 6.20
C GLU A 202 -2.47 -13.08 4.75
N LYS A 203 -3.65 -12.70 4.30
CA LYS A 203 -4.11 -12.95 2.92
C LYS A 203 -3.43 -12.03 1.90
N THR A 204 -3.06 -10.83 2.30
CA THR A 204 -2.56 -9.76 1.43
C THR A 204 -1.10 -9.43 1.67
N ASP A 205 -0.66 -9.46 2.93
CA ASP A 205 0.72 -9.22 3.36
C ASP A 205 1.11 -10.11 4.54
N PRO A 206 1.52 -11.37 4.29
CA PRO A 206 1.89 -12.32 5.35
C PRO A 206 3.07 -11.85 6.21
N LEU A 207 3.99 -11.03 5.67
CA LEU A 207 5.12 -10.50 6.45
C LEU A 207 4.66 -9.49 7.50
N LEU A 208 3.73 -8.62 7.13
CA LEU A 208 3.11 -7.72 8.10
C LEU A 208 2.34 -8.50 9.15
N ALA A 209 1.53 -9.48 8.74
CA ALA A 209 0.78 -10.33 9.67
C ALA A 209 1.70 -11.03 10.68
N GLU A 210 2.84 -11.58 10.23
CA GLU A 210 3.86 -12.17 11.09
C GLU A 210 4.45 -11.14 12.07
N SER A 211 4.77 -9.94 11.58
CA SER A 211 5.31 -8.87 12.42
C SER A 211 4.34 -8.40 13.50
N LEU A 212 3.03 -8.51 13.27
CA LEU A 212 2.01 -8.23 14.26
C LEU A 212 1.89 -9.33 15.34
N SER A 213 2.34 -10.54 15.04
CA SER A 213 2.29 -11.69 15.96
C SER A 213 3.51 -11.81 16.86
N SER A 214 4.66 -11.34 16.38
CA SER A 214 5.93 -11.49 17.12
C SER A 214 5.91 -10.63 18.39
N GLY A 215 6.19 -11.23 19.54
CA GLY A 215 6.31 -10.53 20.82
C GLY A 215 7.48 -9.51 20.88
N GLU A 216 8.19 -9.29 19.79
CA GLU A 216 9.24 -8.27 19.61
C GLU A 216 8.71 -6.83 19.73
N ARG A 217 7.38 -6.67 19.73
CA ARG A 217 6.70 -5.39 20.03
C ARG A 217 7.13 -4.73 21.34
N GLN A 218 7.70 -5.50 22.26
CA GLN A 218 8.04 -4.98 23.60
C GLN A 218 9.31 -4.13 23.68
N ASN A 219 10.12 -4.08 22.61
CA ASN A 219 11.41 -3.40 22.62
C ASN A 219 11.55 -2.20 21.69
N SER A 220 10.57 -1.89 20.85
CA SER A 220 10.59 -0.67 20.05
C SER A 220 9.79 0.43 20.76
N PHE A 221 10.32 1.65 20.78
CA PHE A 221 9.59 2.84 21.23
C PHE A 221 8.39 3.16 20.35
N LEU A 222 8.31 2.51 19.21
CA LEU A 222 7.31 2.69 18.17
C LEU A 222 6.58 1.36 17.99
N GLU A 223 5.26 1.39 18.06
CA GLU A 223 4.38 0.26 17.84
C GLU A 223 3.39 0.58 16.72
N PRO A 224 2.81 -0.42 16.03
CA PRO A 224 1.78 -0.17 15.05
C PRO A 224 0.58 0.56 15.65
N TYR A 225 0.03 1.49 14.86
CA TYR A 225 -1.21 2.19 15.18
C TYR A 225 -2.29 1.82 14.17
N VAL A 226 -3.50 1.66 14.66
CA VAL A 226 -4.67 1.32 13.87
C VAL A 226 -5.66 2.47 13.88
N TYR A 227 -6.09 2.87 12.70
CA TYR A 227 -7.09 3.90 12.46
C TYR A 227 -8.33 3.28 11.86
N THR A 228 -9.50 3.72 12.30
CA THR A 228 -10.75 3.42 11.57
C THR A 228 -10.86 4.31 10.35
N GLN A 229 -11.65 3.87 9.36
CA GLN A 229 -11.91 4.67 8.16
C GLN A 229 -12.49 6.04 8.52
N ASP A 230 -13.53 6.09 9.36
CA ASP A 230 -14.17 7.34 9.78
C ASP A 230 -13.20 8.32 10.44
N ALA A 231 -12.25 7.81 11.23
CA ALA A 231 -11.25 8.63 11.89
C ALA A 231 -10.31 9.31 10.89
N LEU A 232 -9.82 8.56 9.90
CA LEU A 232 -8.96 9.12 8.85
C LEU A 232 -9.72 10.07 7.92
N GLU A 233 -10.93 9.72 7.51
CA GLU A 233 -11.76 10.60 6.68
C GLU A 233 -12.04 11.94 7.38
N THR A 234 -12.33 11.90 8.67
CA THR A 234 -12.52 13.11 9.49
C THR A 234 -11.25 13.97 9.51
N LEU A 235 -10.08 13.35 9.72
CA LEU A 235 -8.80 14.06 9.70
C LEU A 235 -8.53 14.68 8.33
N PHE A 236 -8.62 13.89 7.26
CA PHE A 236 -8.33 14.37 5.90
C PHE A 236 -9.31 15.48 5.46
N ALA A 237 -10.58 15.36 5.83
CA ALA A 237 -11.54 16.41 5.59
C ALA A 237 -11.17 17.73 6.30
N SER A 238 -10.61 17.66 7.51
CA SER A 238 -10.13 18.84 8.24
C SER A 238 -8.91 19.48 7.60
N LEU A 239 -7.97 18.64 7.10
CA LEU A 239 -6.75 19.10 6.43
C LEU A 239 -7.03 19.70 5.04
N ASN A 240 -8.06 19.27 4.36
CA ASN A 240 -8.48 19.84 3.07
C ASN A 240 -9.14 21.25 3.19
N GLN A 241 -9.50 21.67 4.40
CA GLN A 241 -10.17 22.96 4.63
C GLN A 241 -9.20 24.09 5.06
N GLY A 242 -7.98 23.75 5.40
CA GLY A 242 -6.92 24.67 5.83
C GLY A 242 -6.07 25.13 4.67
#